data_12c3500786afae0e5a331aac4ca16e8d
#
_entry.id   12c3500786afae0e5a331aac4ca16e8d
#
_cell.length_a   1.000
_cell.length_b   1.000
_cell.length_c   1.000
_cell.angle_alpha   90.00
_cell.angle_beta   90.00
_cell.angle_gamma   90.00
#
_symmetry.space_group_name_H-M   'P 1'
#
loop_
_entity.id
_entity.type
_entity.pdbx_description
1 polymer ?
#
loop_
_entity_poly.entity_id
_entity_poly.type
_entity_poly.pdbx_seq_one_letter_code
_entity_poly.pdbx_strand_id
1 'polypeptide(L)' 'MTSTQTVVTRLVKNYLCESGISQRSLAAELGITQATLSRKLSGIRTWSLDDLDRLIQIGIPVGLDVFGAAVMEEYSNEA' A
#
# COMPACT_ATOMS: atom_id res chain seq x y z
N MET A 1 5.96 -5.05 16.32
CA MET A 1 6.20 -3.89 15.44
C MET A 1 5.57 -4.16 14.09
N THR A 2 4.79 -3.22 13.59
CA THR A 2 4.12 -3.38 12.30
C THR A 2 5.06 -2.99 11.17
N SER A 3 5.26 -3.89 10.20
CA SER A 3 6.14 -3.61 9.07
C SER A 3 5.45 -2.68 8.06
N THR A 4 6.27 -1.99 7.25
CA THR A 4 5.78 -1.17 6.13
C THR A 4 4.88 -2.00 5.20
N GLN A 5 5.29 -3.23 4.91
CA GLN A 5 4.51 -4.13 4.05
C GLN A 5 3.11 -4.39 4.62
N THR A 6 3.02 -4.64 5.92
CA THR A 6 1.74 -4.87 6.59
C THR A 6 0.84 -3.64 6.53
N VAL A 7 1.42 -2.46 6.75
CA VAL A 7 0.67 -1.20 6.70
C VAL A 7 0.11 -0.96 5.29
N VAL A 8 0.93 -1.14 4.26
CA VAL A 8 0.48 -0.97 2.87
C VAL A 8 -0.66 -1.94 2.56
N THR A 9 -0.50 -3.21 2.93
CA THR A 9 -1.55 -4.22 2.71
C THR A 9 -2.87 -3.80 3.36
N ARG A 10 -2.83 -3.32 4.59
CA ARG A 10 -4.03 -2.86 5.31
C ARG A 10 -4.69 -1.69 4.61
N LEU A 11 -3.89 -0.71 4.17
CA LEU A 11 -4.41 0.47 3.49
C LEU A 11 -5.07 0.11 2.16
N VAL A 12 -4.48 -0.82 1.41
CA VAL A 12 -5.06 -1.28 0.14
C VAL A 12 -6.36 -2.05 0.39
N LYS A 13 -6.39 -2.92 1.39
CA LYS A 13 -7.62 -3.65 1.76
C LYS A 13 -8.73 -2.69 2.18
N ASN A 14 -8.41 -1.68 2.96
CA ASN A 14 -9.39 -0.65 3.37
C ASN A 14 -9.92 0.10 2.15
N TYR A 15 -9.05 0.47 1.24
CA TYR A 15 -9.45 1.16 0.02
C TYR A 15 -10.41 0.30 -0.82
N LEU A 16 -10.12 -0.98 -0.98
CA LEU A 16 -10.99 -1.90 -1.70
C LEU A 16 -12.37 -2.00 -1.03
N CYS A 17 -12.38 -2.08 0.29
CA CYS A 17 -13.62 -2.18 1.06
C CYS A 17 -14.45 -0.90 0.93
N GLU A 18 -13.83 0.25 1.09
CA GLU A 18 -14.54 1.54 1.08
C GLU A 18 -14.99 1.97 -0.30
N SER A 19 -14.15 1.73 -1.33
CA SER A 19 -14.47 2.15 -2.70
C SER A 19 -15.44 1.20 -3.40
N GLY A 20 -15.49 -0.05 -2.96
CA GLY A 20 -16.30 -1.06 -3.60
C GLY A 20 -15.78 -1.59 -4.92
N ILE A 21 -14.59 -1.17 -5.36
CA ILE A 21 -13.99 -1.71 -6.59
C ILE A 21 -13.47 -3.12 -6.36
N SER A 22 -13.40 -3.91 -7.43
CA SER A 22 -12.90 -5.28 -7.35
C SER A 22 -11.37 -5.31 -7.34
N GLN A 23 -10.80 -6.42 -6.85
CA GLN A 23 -9.36 -6.64 -6.95
C GLN A 23 -8.90 -6.62 -8.42
N ARG A 24 -9.71 -7.15 -9.32
CA ARG A 24 -9.42 -7.15 -10.76
C ARG A 24 -9.28 -5.72 -11.28
N SER A 25 -10.19 -4.84 -10.92
CA SER A 25 -10.15 -3.45 -11.35
C SER A 25 -8.93 -2.72 -10.80
N LEU A 26 -8.62 -2.93 -9.53
CA LEU A 26 -7.44 -2.32 -8.92
C LEU A 26 -6.16 -2.86 -9.57
N ALA A 27 -6.09 -4.15 -9.82
CA ALA A 27 -4.91 -4.74 -10.49
C ALA A 27 -4.69 -4.10 -11.87
N ALA A 28 -5.76 -3.89 -12.63
CA ALA A 28 -5.67 -3.22 -13.93
C ALA A 28 -5.11 -1.81 -13.80
N GLU A 29 -5.57 -1.05 -12.80
CA GLU A 29 -5.06 0.30 -12.54
C GLU A 29 -3.58 0.29 -12.15
N LEU A 30 -3.14 -0.75 -11.44
CA LEU A 30 -1.76 -0.89 -11.04
C LEU A 30 -0.87 -1.50 -12.13
N GLY A 31 -1.45 -1.94 -13.25
CA GLY A 31 -0.70 -2.56 -14.32
C GLY A 31 -0.17 -3.95 -14.00
N ILE A 32 -0.84 -4.66 -13.10
CA ILE A 32 -0.47 -6.02 -12.69
C ILE A 32 -1.66 -6.97 -12.87
N THR A 33 -1.40 -8.27 -12.79
CA THR A 33 -2.49 -9.26 -12.85
C THR A 33 -3.22 -9.33 -11.51
N GLN A 34 -4.47 -9.79 -11.54
CA GLN A 34 -5.23 -10.03 -10.32
C GLN A 34 -4.52 -11.05 -9.41
N ALA A 35 -3.92 -12.08 -9.99
CA ALA A 35 -3.16 -13.07 -9.22
C ALA A 35 -1.99 -12.44 -8.47
N THR A 36 -1.27 -11.53 -9.13
CA THR A 36 -0.15 -10.81 -8.49
C THR A 36 -0.66 -9.94 -7.33
N LEU A 37 -1.74 -9.20 -7.55
CA LEU A 37 -2.33 -8.36 -6.49
C LEU A 37 -2.77 -9.24 -5.30
N SER A 38 -3.44 -10.35 -5.58
CA SER A 38 -3.88 -11.27 -4.54
C SER A 38 -2.71 -11.78 -3.69
N ARG A 39 -1.58 -12.11 -4.32
CA ARG A 39 -0.37 -12.55 -3.61
C ARG A 39 0.22 -11.45 -2.74
N LYS A 40 0.20 -10.19 -3.21
CA LYS A 40 0.67 -9.06 -2.41
C LYS A 40 -0.23 -8.84 -1.20
N LEU A 41 -1.54 -8.94 -1.38
CA LEU A 41 -2.51 -8.78 -0.29
C LEU A 41 -2.41 -9.90 0.74
N SER A 42 -2.03 -11.11 0.33
CA SER A 42 -1.87 -12.25 1.25
C SER A 42 -0.49 -12.31 1.91
N GLY A 43 0.45 -11.45 1.51
CA GLY A 43 1.78 -11.42 2.07
C GLY A 43 2.78 -12.35 1.40
N ILE A 44 2.37 -13.09 0.35
CA ILE A 44 3.27 -13.98 -0.39
C ILE A 44 4.29 -13.17 -1.19
N ARG A 45 3.90 -12.02 -1.71
CA ARG A 45 4.79 -11.09 -2.42
C ARG A 45 4.81 -9.74 -1.71
N THR A 46 5.96 -9.08 -1.74
CA THR A 46 6.12 -7.75 -1.13
C THR A 46 5.66 -6.64 -2.08
N TRP A 47 5.32 -5.50 -1.49
CA TRP A 47 5.06 -4.28 -2.25
C TRP A 47 6.39 -3.62 -2.59
N SER A 48 6.58 -3.25 -3.86
CA SER A 48 7.77 -2.55 -4.32
C SER A 48 7.56 -1.04 -4.22
N LEU A 49 8.63 -0.25 -4.38
CA LEU A 49 8.52 1.20 -4.43
C LEU A 49 7.68 1.65 -5.63
N ASP A 50 7.80 0.96 -6.77
CA ASP A 50 6.96 1.25 -7.93
C ASP A 50 5.48 1.01 -7.62
N ASP A 51 5.17 -0.06 -6.88
CA ASP A 51 3.80 -0.32 -6.44
C ASP A 51 3.27 0.84 -5.61
N LEU A 52 4.09 1.33 -4.66
CA LEU A 52 3.70 2.45 -3.80
C LEU A 52 3.44 3.72 -4.60
N ASP A 53 4.29 4.02 -5.59
CA ASP A 53 4.10 5.17 -6.48
C ASP A 53 2.76 5.08 -7.21
N ARG A 54 2.43 3.91 -7.72
CA ARG A 54 1.16 3.71 -8.44
C ARG A 54 -0.04 3.82 -7.50
N LEU A 55 0.08 3.28 -6.29
CA LEU A 55 -0.98 3.40 -5.28
C LEU A 55 -1.24 4.87 -4.95
N ILE A 56 -0.20 5.66 -4.80
CA ILE A 56 -0.32 7.10 -4.52
C ILE A 56 -1.01 7.79 -5.71
N GLN A 57 -0.66 7.46 -6.93
CA GLN A 57 -1.24 8.06 -8.13
C GLN A 57 -2.74 7.82 -8.24
N ILE A 58 -3.22 6.67 -7.79
CA ILE A 58 -4.66 6.37 -7.81
C ILE A 58 -5.41 6.86 -6.57
N GLY A 59 -4.70 7.48 -5.62
CA GLY A 59 -5.32 8.13 -4.47
C GLY A 59 -5.28 7.35 -3.16
N ILE A 60 -4.53 6.26 -3.08
CA ILE A 60 -4.36 5.53 -1.82
C ILE A 60 -3.22 6.19 -1.05
N PRO A 61 -3.44 6.70 0.18
CA PRO A 61 -2.48 7.56 0.86
C PRO A 61 -1.35 6.78 1.55
N VAL A 62 -0.71 5.86 0.87
CA VAL A 62 0.35 5.03 1.46
C VAL A 62 1.60 5.83 1.81
N GLY A 63 1.87 6.91 1.08
CA GLY A 63 3.06 7.72 1.33
C GLY A 63 2.99 8.45 2.67
N LEU A 64 1.84 9.01 3.02
CA LEU A 64 1.66 9.72 4.28
C LEU A 64 1.71 8.77 5.47
N ASP A 65 1.03 7.63 5.37
CA ASP A 65 0.91 6.70 6.49
C ASP A 65 2.17 5.87 6.72
N VAL A 66 2.95 5.66 5.67
CA VAL A 66 4.16 4.82 5.74
C VAL A 66 5.41 5.66 5.89
N PHE A 67 5.65 6.58 4.96
CA PHE A 67 6.89 7.35 4.94
C PHE A 67 6.83 8.59 5.81
N GLY A 68 5.68 9.26 5.87
CA GLY A 68 5.50 10.43 6.72
C GLY A 68 5.66 10.10 8.19
N ALA A 69 5.05 9.02 8.64
CA ALA A 69 5.14 8.58 10.03
C ALA A 69 6.57 8.21 10.41
N ALA A 70 7.29 7.49 9.53
CA ALA A 70 8.68 7.12 9.77
C ALA A 70 9.59 8.33 9.90
N VAL A 71 9.41 9.33 9.05
CA VAL A 71 10.19 10.57 9.10
C VAL A 71 9.91 11.31 10.40
N MET A 72 8.64 11.42 10.81
CA MET A 72 8.28 12.06 12.05
C MET A 72 8.89 11.39 13.29
N GLU A 73 8.94 10.06 13.28
CA GLU A 73 9.56 9.30 14.36
C GLU A 73 11.06 9.59 14.46
N GLU A 74 11.76 9.67 13.33
CA GLU A 74 13.18 10.02 13.31
C GLU A 74 13.43 11.41 13.92
N TYR A 75 12.65 12.39 13.54
CA TYR A 75 12.79 13.74 14.09
C TYR A 75 12.48 13.78 15.58
N SER A 76 11.52 13.01 16.04
CA SER A 76 11.19 12.92 17.44
C SER A 76 12.34 12.33 18.27
N ASN A 77 13.05 11.35 17.72
CA ASN A 77 14.18 10.70 18.38
C ASN A 77 15.41 11.60 18.48
N GLU A 78 15.56 12.55 17.59
CA GLU A 78 16.66 13.50 17.61
C GLU A 78 16.45 14.68 18.54
N ALA A 79 15.23 14.90 18.93
CA ALA A 79 14.89 15.98 19.84
C ALA A 79 15.31 15.65 21.27
#